data_eeaebc34eb1a2bc6db2c0f6fe4da01ad
#
_entry.id   eeaebc34eb1a2bc6db2c0f6fe4da01ad
#
_cell.length_a   1.000
_cell.length_b   1.000
_cell.length_c   1.000
_cell.angle_alpha   90.00
_cell.angle_beta   90.00
_cell.angle_gamma   90.00
#
_symmetry.space_group_name_H-M   'P 1'
#
loop_
_entity.id
_entity.type
_entity.pdbx_description
1 polymer ?
#
loop_
_entity_poly.entity_id
_entity_poly.type
_entity_poly.pdbx_seq_one_letter_code
_entity_poly.pdbx_strand_id
1 'polypeptide(L)'
;MRTLMSTWVLIVVASLVMLGQEKSAVSDDEGRILALETAWNHAEEKKDAAALDQLLATSLVYIDYDGSIMNKAEFLENIKAEPLHPAQIINEEMHVRVYGDAAVVTGIYREKGTNKGKPYQRRGRFTDTWVKQNGGWQCVASQSTLIIHSS
;
A
#
# COMPACT_ATOMS: atom_id res chain seq x y z
N MET A 1 34.18 -46.07 -17.19
CA MET A 1 33.34 -45.68 -16.06
C MET A 1 33.80 -44.35 -15.47
N ARG A 2 33.62 -43.21 -16.16
CA ARG A 2 34.08 -41.89 -15.66
C ARG A 2 33.30 -40.77 -16.40
N THR A 3 31.98 -40.70 -16.28
CA THR A 3 31.22 -39.57 -16.86
C THR A 3 29.83 -39.34 -16.19
N LEU A 4 29.58 -39.82 -14.99
CA LEU A 4 28.26 -39.65 -14.34
C LEU A 4 28.25 -38.79 -13.06
N MET A 5 29.38 -38.18 -12.65
CA MET A 5 29.43 -37.36 -11.41
C MET A 5 29.33 -35.85 -11.62
N SER A 6 29.40 -35.35 -12.87
CA SER A 6 29.45 -33.89 -13.10
C SER A 6 28.08 -33.23 -13.25
N THR A 7 27.01 -33.98 -13.58
CA THR A 7 25.71 -33.42 -13.90
C THR A 7 24.86 -33.05 -12.67
N TRP A 8 25.06 -33.76 -11.56
CA TRP A 8 24.27 -33.55 -10.34
C TRP A 8 24.66 -32.29 -9.54
N VAL A 9 25.91 -31.88 -9.60
CA VAL A 9 26.42 -30.69 -8.86
C VAL A 9 25.86 -29.39 -9.48
N LEU A 10 25.71 -29.35 -10.80
CA LEU A 10 25.15 -28.18 -11.50
C LEU A 10 23.67 -27.93 -11.22
N ILE A 11 22.87 -28.98 -11.03
CA ILE A 11 21.42 -28.86 -10.76
C ILE A 11 21.19 -28.34 -9.33
N VAL A 12 21.99 -28.76 -8.35
CA VAL A 12 21.86 -28.32 -6.95
C VAL A 12 22.25 -26.84 -6.79
N VAL A 13 23.29 -26.39 -7.49
CA VAL A 13 23.72 -24.98 -7.46
C VAL A 13 22.68 -24.07 -8.11
N ALA A 14 22.08 -24.48 -9.22
CA ALA A 14 21.02 -23.71 -9.89
C ALA A 14 19.76 -23.56 -9.00
N SER A 15 19.39 -24.60 -8.26
CA SER A 15 18.23 -24.57 -7.36
C SER A 15 18.46 -23.63 -6.15
N LEU A 16 19.67 -23.56 -5.60
CA LEU A 16 20.00 -22.64 -4.50
C LEU A 16 20.00 -21.17 -4.93
N VAL A 17 20.46 -20.89 -6.15
CA VAL A 17 20.48 -19.52 -6.70
C VAL A 17 19.05 -19.02 -6.92
N MET A 18 18.13 -19.87 -7.43
CA MET A 18 16.72 -19.50 -7.62
C MET A 18 16.01 -19.16 -6.29
N LEU A 19 16.22 -19.94 -5.24
CA LEU A 19 15.62 -19.68 -3.92
C LEU A 19 16.16 -18.39 -3.27
N GLY A 20 17.42 -18.06 -3.48
CA GLY A 20 18.00 -16.82 -2.98
C GLY A 20 17.48 -15.57 -3.73
N GLN A 21 17.24 -15.69 -5.02
CA GLN A 21 16.75 -14.61 -5.88
C GLN A 21 15.27 -14.29 -5.62
N GLU A 22 14.46 -15.30 -5.36
CA GLU A 22 13.04 -15.14 -5.03
C GLU A 22 12.86 -14.41 -3.67
N LYS A 23 13.64 -14.78 -2.66
CA LYS A 23 13.60 -14.14 -1.34
C LYS A 23 14.09 -12.67 -1.38
N SER A 24 15.06 -12.35 -2.22
CA SER A 24 15.52 -10.98 -2.43
C SER A 24 14.46 -10.12 -3.13
N ALA A 25 13.80 -10.66 -4.15
CA ALA A 25 12.76 -9.96 -4.91
C ALA A 25 11.53 -9.64 -4.04
N VAL A 26 11.10 -10.55 -3.17
CA VAL A 26 9.99 -10.32 -2.21
C VAL A 26 10.36 -9.20 -1.24
N SER A 27 11.57 -9.18 -0.71
CA SER A 27 12.05 -8.10 0.18
C SER A 27 12.06 -6.73 -0.52
N ASP A 28 12.45 -6.70 -1.79
CA ASP A 28 12.46 -5.46 -2.58
C ASP A 28 11.04 -4.93 -2.84
N ASP A 29 10.09 -5.81 -3.14
CA ASP A 29 8.69 -5.43 -3.35
C ASP A 29 8.02 -4.96 -2.04
N GLU A 30 8.31 -5.58 -0.89
CA GLU A 30 7.86 -5.10 0.42
C GLU A 30 8.35 -3.67 0.69
N GLY A 31 9.63 -3.40 0.48
CA GLY A 31 10.21 -2.08 0.66
C GLY A 31 9.60 -1.03 -0.28
N ARG A 32 9.32 -1.40 -1.53
CA ARG A 32 8.65 -0.53 -2.50
C ARG A 32 7.23 -0.18 -2.06
N ILE A 33 6.45 -1.16 -1.61
CA ILE A 33 5.08 -0.96 -1.17
C ILE A 33 5.04 -0.04 0.07
N LEU A 34 5.92 -0.24 1.04
CA LEU A 34 6.03 0.67 2.20
C LEU A 34 6.35 2.12 1.79
N ALA A 35 7.19 2.30 0.77
CA ALA A 35 7.46 3.62 0.22
C ALA A 35 6.23 4.23 -0.50
N LEU A 36 5.43 3.40 -1.20
CA LEU A 36 4.20 3.85 -1.85
C LEU A 36 3.11 4.24 -0.84
N GLU A 37 2.98 3.51 0.29
CA GLU A 37 2.11 3.89 1.40
C GLU A 37 2.50 5.25 2.00
N THR A 38 3.79 5.49 2.17
CA THR A 38 4.31 6.78 2.63
C THR A 38 4.03 7.90 1.62
N ALA A 39 4.22 7.61 0.33
CA ALA A 39 3.94 8.57 -0.74
C ALA A 39 2.44 8.91 -0.82
N TRP A 40 1.56 7.93 -0.58
CA TRP A 40 0.11 8.15 -0.50
C TRP A 40 -0.23 9.17 0.59
N ASN A 41 0.20 8.93 1.84
CA ASN A 41 -0.07 9.84 2.95
C ASN A 41 0.42 11.26 2.64
N HIS A 42 1.61 11.39 2.09
CA HIS A 42 2.17 12.69 1.74
C HIS A 42 1.37 13.40 0.63
N ALA A 43 0.89 12.65 -0.36
CA ALA A 43 0.06 13.21 -1.42
C ALA A 43 -1.31 13.68 -0.90
N GLU A 44 -1.92 12.96 0.05
CA GLU A 44 -3.15 13.40 0.74
C GLU A 44 -2.92 14.66 1.57
N GLU A 45 -1.85 14.73 2.36
CA GLU A 45 -1.48 15.94 3.13
C GLU A 45 -1.33 17.18 2.24
N LYS A 46 -0.83 16.99 1.02
CA LYS A 46 -0.65 18.06 0.03
C LYS A 46 -1.86 18.28 -0.87
N LYS A 47 -2.90 17.44 -0.76
CA LYS A 47 -4.04 17.39 -1.70
C LYS A 47 -3.59 17.21 -3.15
N ASP A 48 -2.49 16.50 -3.35
CA ASP A 48 -1.90 16.23 -4.66
C ASP A 48 -2.60 15.06 -5.35
N ALA A 49 -3.74 15.38 -5.96
CA ALA A 49 -4.53 14.40 -6.71
C ALA A 49 -3.75 13.81 -7.91
N ALA A 50 -2.78 14.54 -8.47
CA ALA A 50 -1.99 14.02 -9.58
C ALA A 50 -1.00 12.94 -9.12
N ALA A 51 -0.36 13.13 -7.96
CA ALA A 51 0.47 12.10 -7.34
C ALA A 51 -0.36 10.88 -6.96
N LEU A 52 -1.54 11.06 -6.34
CA LEU A 52 -2.45 9.97 -6.01
C LEU A 52 -2.93 9.21 -7.25
N ASP A 53 -3.19 9.89 -8.35
CA ASP A 53 -3.60 9.26 -9.61
C ASP A 53 -2.59 8.23 -10.12
N GLN A 54 -1.29 8.45 -9.88
CA GLN A 54 -0.23 7.50 -10.26
C GLN A 54 -0.17 6.27 -9.35
N LEU A 55 -0.56 6.40 -8.09
CA LEU A 55 -0.53 5.32 -7.10
C LEU A 55 -1.73 4.38 -7.21
N LEU A 56 -2.86 4.90 -7.72
CA LEU A 56 -4.14 4.21 -7.72
C LEU A 56 -4.44 3.56 -9.07
N ALA A 57 -4.91 2.32 -9.04
CA ALA A 57 -5.41 1.64 -10.23
C ALA A 57 -6.73 2.27 -10.71
N THR A 58 -7.02 2.19 -12.01
CA THR A 58 -8.31 2.63 -12.57
C THR A 58 -9.50 1.88 -11.95
N SER A 59 -9.27 0.63 -11.52
CA SER A 59 -10.25 -0.23 -10.87
C SER A 59 -10.35 -0.06 -9.36
N LEU A 60 -9.80 1.00 -8.78
CA LEU A 60 -9.80 1.22 -7.33
C LEU A 60 -11.20 1.11 -6.74
N VAL A 61 -11.30 0.38 -5.62
CA VAL A 61 -12.41 0.41 -4.68
C VAL A 61 -11.89 0.96 -3.37
N TYR A 62 -12.34 2.14 -2.98
CA TYR A 62 -11.99 2.77 -1.72
C TYR A 62 -13.18 2.76 -0.77
N ILE A 63 -13.00 2.25 0.44
CA ILE A 63 -14.01 2.25 1.50
C ILE A 63 -13.48 3.08 2.66
N ASP A 64 -14.12 4.21 2.91
CA ASP A 64 -13.72 5.11 3.99
C ASP A 64 -14.21 4.62 5.36
N TYR A 65 -13.69 5.22 6.42
CA TYR A 65 -13.96 4.86 7.81
C TYR A 65 -15.44 4.94 8.21
N ASP A 66 -16.25 5.68 7.48
CA ASP A 66 -17.71 5.83 7.69
C ASP A 66 -18.54 4.84 6.87
N GLY A 67 -17.87 3.98 6.07
CA GLY A 67 -18.50 3.00 5.20
C GLY A 67 -18.87 3.52 3.82
N SER A 68 -18.58 4.77 3.49
CA SER A 68 -18.77 5.28 2.13
C SER A 68 -17.82 4.58 1.16
N ILE A 69 -18.30 4.31 -0.06
CA ILE A 69 -17.55 3.66 -1.12
C ILE A 69 -17.30 4.67 -2.24
N MET A 70 -16.06 4.72 -2.72
CA MET A 70 -15.63 5.58 -3.82
C MET A 70 -14.83 4.78 -4.85
N ASN A 71 -15.02 5.08 -6.13
CA ASN A 71 -14.09 4.72 -7.17
C ASN A 71 -12.92 5.72 -7.23
N LYS A 72 -11.93 5.47 -8.08
CA LYS A 72 -10.74 6.33 -8.22
C LYS A 72 -11.11 7.80 -8.51
N ALA A 73 -12.03 8.05 -9.44
CA ALA A 73 -12.39 9.42 -9.82
C ALA A 73 -13.06 10.17 -8.66
N GLU A 74 -13.99 9.51 -7.96
CA GLU A 74 -14.66 10.05 -6.79
C GLU A 74 -13.68 10.31 -5.63
N PHE A 75 -12.75 9.40 -5.40
CA PHE A 75 -11.70 9.58 -4.38
C PHE A 75 -10.81 10.80 -4.69
N LEU A 76 -10.34 10.93 -5.94
CA LEU A 76 -9.50 12.08 -6.34
C LEU A 76 -10.25 13.41 -6.26
N GLU A 77 -11.54 13.43 -6.57
CA GLU A 77 -12.38 14.62 -6.38
C GLU A 77 -12.58 14.94 -4.89
N ASN A 78 -12.77 13.93 -4.05
CA ASN A 78 -12.87 14.10 -2.60
C ASN A 78 -11.59 14.72 -2.00
N ILE A 79 -10.42 14.27 -2.46
CA ILE A 79 -9.12 14.85 -2.02
C ILE A 79 -9.02 16.35 -2.34
N LYS A 80 -9.51 16.77 -3.49
CA LYS A 80 -9.51 18.19 -3.89
C LYS A 80 -10.55 19.02 -3.13
N ALA A 81 -11.63 18.38 -2.68
CA ALA A 81 -12.74 19.07 -2.06
C ALA A 81 -12.34 19.76 -0.74
N GLU A 82 -12.91 20.95 -0.54
CA GLU A 82 -13.02 21.55 0.77
C GLU A 82 -14.20 20.88 1.50
N PRO A 83 -14.15 20.70 2.79
CA PRO A 83 -13.37 21.47 3.78
C PRO A 83 -12.32 20.66 4.56
N LEU A 84 -11.97 19.45 4.13
CA LEU A 84 -11.02 18.61 4.86
C LEU A 84 -9.57 18.97 4.49
N HIS A 85 -8.76 19.28 5.50
CA HIS A 85 -7.34 19.59 5.36
C HIS A 85 -6.52 18.73 6.30
N PRO A 86 -6.06 17.55 5.88
CA PRO A 86 -5.09 16.78 6.65
C PRO A 86 -3.78 17.57 6.77
N ALA A 87 -3.30 17.73 8.00
CA ALA A 87 -2.02 18.38 8.26
C ALA A 87 -0.90 17.37 8.47
N GLN A 88 -1.27 16.17 8.91
CA GLN A 88 -0.35 15.06 9.12
C GLN A 88 -1.09 13.74 9.08
N ILE A 89 -0.55 12.79 8.32
CA ILE A 89 -1.00 11.40 8.27
C ILE A 89 0.23 10.50 8.50
N ILE A 90 0.16 9.63 9.50
CA ILE A 90 1.24 8.72 9.87
C ILE A 90 0.69 7.30 9.88
N ASN A 91 1.35 6.40 9.15
CA ASN A 91 1.10 4.97 9.23
C ASN A 91 2.05 4.33 10.25
N GLU A 92 1.50 3.49 11.12
CA GLU A 92 2.19 2.76 12.17
C GLU A 92 1.90 1.27 12.05
N GLU A 93 2.78 0.42 12.59
CA GLU A 93 2.60 -1.03 12.64
C GLU A 93 2.23 -1.63 11.27
N MET A 94 2.87 -1.13 10.20
CA MET A 94 2.63 -1.64 8.85
C MET A 94 3.20 -3.04 8.67
N HIS A 95 2.39 -3.93 8.12
CA HIS A 95 2.78 -5.28 7.73
C HIS A 95 2.42 -5.51 6.27
N VAL A 96 3.42 -5.76 5.44
CA VAL A 96 3.27 -6.09 4.02
C VAL A 96 3.35 -7.61 3.85
N ARG A 97 2.46 -8.18 3.05
CA ARG A 97 2.50 -9.59 2.64
C ARG A 97 2.38 -9.66 1.12
N VAL A 98 3.44 -10.13 0.47
CA VAL A 98 3.51 -10.25 -0.98
C VAL A 98 3.11 -11.66 -1.42
N TYR A 99 2.27 -11.75 -2.44
CA TYR A 99 1.72 -12.97 -3.04
C TYR A 99 1.89 -12.91 -4.57
N GLY A 100 3.13 -13.06 -5.05
CA GLY A 100 3.44 -12.87 -6.47
C GLY A 100 3.22 -11.42 -6.91
N ASP A 101 2.31 -11.20 -7.84
CA ASP A 101 1.96 -9.86 -8.34
C ASP A 101 0.89 -9.14 -7.53
N ALA A 102 0.53 -9.66 -6.36
CA ALA A 102 -0.38 -9.03 -5.41
C ALA A 102 0.28 -8.87 -4.04
N ALA A 103 -0.12 -7.84 -3.30
CA ALA A 103 0.28 -7.65 -1.92
C ALA A 103 -0.85 -7.06 -1.09
N VAL A 104 -0.85 -7.41 0.19
CA VAL A 104 -1.77 -6.87 1.19
C VAL A 104 -0.95 -6.14 2.24
N VAL A 105 -1.34 -4.90 2.51
CA VAL A 105 -0.80 -4.08 3.59
C VAL A 105 -1.85 -3.91 4.67
N THR A 106 -1.45 -4.09 5.90
CA THR A 106 -2.29 -3.73 7.06
C THR A 106 -1.50 -2.81 7.97
N GLY A 107 -2.18 -1.87 8.61
CA GLY A 107 -1.52 -0.95 9.53
C GLY A 107 -2.52 -0.16 10.36
N ILE A 108 -1.97 0.80 11.08
CA ILE A 108 -2.71 1.79 11.82
C ILE A 108 -2.37 3.15 11.22
N TYR A 109 -3.37 3.96 10.93
CA TYR A 109 -3.16 5.36 10.58
C TYR A 109 -3.51 6.26 11.75
N ARG A 110 -2.76 7.34 11.88
CA ARG A 110 -3.12 8.51 12.71
C ARG A 110 -3.15 9.73 11.81
N GLU A 111 -4.24 10.44 11.89
CA GLU A 111 -4.46 11.63 11.09
C GLU A 111 -4.91 12.77 11.98
N LYS A 112 -4.37 13.96 11.72
CA LYS A 112 -4.81 15.22 12.32
C LYS A 112 -4.85 16.32 11.27
N GLY A 113 -5.76 17.27 11.47
CA GLY A 113 -5.93 18.38 10.55
C GLY A 113 -7.08 19.28 10.96
N THR A 114 -7.71 19.90 9.99
CA THR A 114 -8.93 20.71 10.18
C THR A 114 -10.03 20.25 9.24
N ASN A 115 -11.27 20.29 9.71
CA ASN A 115 -12.48 20.07 8.93
C ASN A 115 -13.43 21.23 9.18
N LYS A 116 -13.79 21.99 8.13
CA LYS A 116 -14.56 23.25 8.25
C LYS A 116 -13.94 24.21 9.27
N GLY A 117 -12.59 24.30 9.26
CA GLY A 117 -11.84 25.14 10.18
C GLY A 117 -11.76 24.62 11.64
N LYS A 118 -12.38 23.50 11.97
CA LYS A 118 -12.31 22.89 13.31
C LYS A 118 -11.23 21.81 13.35
N PRO A 119 -10.36 21.80 14.36
CA PRO A 119 -9.37 20.73 14.53
C PRO A 119 -10.04 19.36 14.68
N TYR A 120 -9.42 18.35 14.08
CA TYR A 120 -9.77 16.95 14.30
C TYR A 120 -8.51 16.10 14.47
N GLN A 121 -8.71 14.97 15.14
CA GLN A 121 -7.72 13.89 15.22
C GLN A 121 -8.48 12.56 15.16
N ARG A 122 -7.96 11.63 14.37
CA ARG A 122 -8.51 10.27 14.27
C ARG A 122 -7.39 9.23 14.20
N ARG A 123 -7.71 8.03 14.63
CA ARG A 123 -6.86 6.85 14.54
C ARG A 123 -7.71 5.69 14.05
N GLY A 124 -7.19 4.94 13.11
CA GLY A 124 -7.91 3.80 12.55
C GLY A 124 -6.97 2.69 12.10
N ARG A 125 -7.56 1.57 11.71
CA ARG A 125 -6.86 0.50 10.98
C ARG A 125 -7.17 0.61 9.51
N PHE A 126 -6.21 0.19 8.69
CA PHE A 126 -6.42 0.10 7.25
C PHE A 126 -5.96 -1.25 6.71
N THR A 127 -6.50 -1.60 5.56
CA THR A 127 -6.08 -2.73 4.74
C THR A 127 -6.08 -2.29 3.29
N ASP A 128 -4.90 -2.32 2.67
CA ASP A 128 -4.71 -1.95 1.28
C ASP A 128 -4.24 -3.15 0.47
N THR A 129 -4.77 -3.26 -0.72
CA THR A 129 -4.39 -4.29 -1.68
C THR A 129 -3.71 -3.64 -2.87
N TRP A 130 -2.48 -4.05 -3.10
CA TRP A 130 -1.64 -3.60 -4.21
C TRP A 130 -1.50 -4.70 -5.24
N VAL A 131 -1.48 -4.35 -6.52
CA VAL A 131 -1.19 -5.29 -7.60
C VAL A 131 -0.10 -4.72 -8.51
N LYS A 132 0.74 -5.61 -9.01
CA LYS A 132 1.79 -5.28 -9.96
C LYS A 132 1.22 -5.32 -11.37
N GLN A 133 1.14 -4.15 -11.99
CA GLN A 133 0.63 -4.00 -13.35
C GLN A 133 1.35 -2.85 -14.06
N ASN A 134 1.51 -2.97 -15.38
CA ASN A 134 2.21 -1.97 -16.20
C ASN A 134 3.63 -1.63 -15.70
N GLY A 135 4.32 -2.61 -15.09
CA GLY A 135 5.69 -2.45 -14.57
C GLY A 135 5.80 -1.78 -13.20
N GLY A 136 4.70 -1.51 -12.49
CA GLY A 136 4.66 -0.91 -11.17
C GLY A 136 3.58 -1.49 -10.26
N TRP A 137 3.63 -1.11 -8.97
CA TRP A 137 2.59 -1.43 -8.00
C TRP A 137 1.53 -0.33 -7.99
N GLN A 138 0.25 -0.71 -8.05
CA GLN A 138 -0.89 0.20 -7.93
C GLN A 138 -1.90 -0.36 -6.93
N CYS A 139 -2.48 0.50 -6.09
CA CYS A 139 -3.52 0.11 -5.16
C CYS A 139 -4.85 -0.11 -5.89
N VAL A 140 -5.46 -1.29 -5.69
CA VAL A 140 -6.74 -1.68 -6.29
C VAL A 140 -7.88 -1.68 -5.29
N ALA A 141 -7.57 -1.81 -4.00
CA ALA A 141 -8.58 -1.73 -2.94
C ALA A 141 -7.95 -1.15 -1.68
N SER A 142 -8.68 -0.26 -1.03
CA SER A 142 -8.33 0.31 0.27
C SER A 142 -9.55 0.34 1.16
N GLN A 143 -9.38 -0.01 2.42
CA GLN A 143 -10.41 0.09 3.43
C GLN A 143 -9.84 0.60 4.74
N SER A 144 -10.54 1.51 5.37
CA SER A 144 -10.23 1.98 6.72
C SER A 144 -11.39 1.83 7.69
N THR A 145 -11.07 1.77 8.98
CA THR A 145 -12.05 1.74 10.07
C THR A 145 -11.48 2.46 11.30
N LEU A 146 -12.31 3.21 12.01
CA LEU A 146 -11.86 3.90 13.23
C LEU A 146 -11.61 2.91 14.36
N ILE A 147 -10.55 3.17 15.14
CA ILE A 147 -10.33 2.52 16.44
C ILE A 147 -11.09 3.32 17.47
N ILE A 148 -12.22 2.79 17.90
CA ILE A 148 -13.03 3.38 18.97
C ILE A 148 -12.53 2.78 20.29
N HIS A 149 -11.99 3.62 21.19
CA HIS A 149 -11.71 3.17 22.53
C HIS A 149 -13.04 3.07 23.28
N SER A 150 -13.43 1.87 23.70
CA SER A 150 -14.49 1.73 24.71
C SER A 150 -13.96 2.32 26.02
N SER A 151 -14.57 3.39 26.47
CA SER A 151 -14.38 3.97 27.81
C SER A 151 -14.86 3.01 28.89
#